data_0edd828d7e878a4f21cb74c2b36db717
#
_entry.id   0edd828d7e878a4f21cb74c2b36db717
#
_cell.length_a   1.000
_cell.length_b   1.000
_cell.length_c   1.000
_cell.angle_alpha   90.00
_cell.angle_beta   90.00
_cell.angle_gamma   90.00
#
_symmetry.space_group_name_H-M   'P 1'
#
loop_
_entity.id
_entity.type
_entity.pdbx_description
1 polymer ?
#
loop_
_entity_poly.entity_id
_entity_poly.type
_entity_poly.pdbx_seq_one_letter_code
_entity_poly.pdbx_strand_id
1 'polypeptide(L)'
;KGKIRQIVSADIDFNAKVLRKRMEERFQSYDFKHGDQLYMSFRSPVNGYLAVYLYDGQEMVYCLLPYIRQEDGCFSIKRNEEYILFSPDGSSSDIVDEYNLTASRDKEVNLIYIIFSPNKFTKALDDSSGEELPRSLDYKSFQKWLVKCRNKDVEMRVQRKTVKITR
;
A
#
# COMPACT_ATOMS: atom_id res chain seq x y z
N LYS A 1 19.35 -25.53 1.48
CA LYS A 1 19.31 -24.08 1.20
C LYS A 1 17.97 -23.64 0.67
N GLY A 2 17.39 -24.35 -0.31
CA GLY A 2 16.07 -24.02 -0.85
C GLY A 2 14.94 -24.15 0.17
N LYS A 3 15.03 -25.13 1.06
CA LYS A 3 14.05 -25.33 2.12
C LYS A 3 14.00 -24.18 3.11
N ILE A 4 15.16 -23.63 3.47
CA ILE A 4 15.24 -22.48 4.39
C ILE A 4 14.55 -21.27 3.80
N ARG A 5 14.76 -21.00 2.50
CA ARG A 5 14.12 -19.88 1.81
C ARG A 5 12.60 -20.04 1.76
N GLN A 6 12.10 -21.25 1.52
CA GLN A 6 10.66 -21.50 1.51
C GLN A 6 10.02 -21.28 2.87
N ILE A 7 10.68 -21.68 3.94
CA ILE A 7 10.21 -21.47 5.31
C ILE A 7 10.14 -19.96 5.62
N VAL A 8 11.19 -19.22 5.29
CA VAL A 8 11.22 -17.75 5.48
C VAL A 8 10.10 -17.11 4.69
N SER A 9 9.86 -17.54 3.44
CA SER A 9 8.79 -17.00 2.61
C SER A 9 7.41 -17.21 3.21
N ALA A 10 7.16 -18.37 3.83
CA ALA A 10 5.89 -18.65 4.48
C ALA A 10 5.69 -17.80 5.73
N ASP A 11 6.78 -17.52 6.47
CA ASP A 11 6.72 -16.78 7.74
C ASP A 11 6.41 -15.30 7.56
N ILE A 12 6.61 -14.74 6.38
CA ILE A 12 6.38 -13.31 6.13
C ILE A 12 5.12 -13.04 5.30
N ASP A 13 4.26 -14.04 5.12
CA ASP A 13 2.97 -13.82 4.50
C ASP A 13 2.10 -12.93 5.38
N PHE A 14 1.68 -11.81 4.82
CA PHE A 14 0.88 -10.83 5.54
C PHE A 14 -0.59 -10.93 5.15
N ASN A 15 -1.45 -10.35 5.98
CA ASN A 15 -2.87 -10.27 5.74
C ASN A 15 -3.26 -8.81 5.54
N ALA A 16 -3.80 -8.50 4.35
CA ALA A 16 -4.26 -7.17 4.01
C ALA A 16 -5.65 -7.25 3.41
N LYS A 17 -6.55 -6.37 3.87
CA LYS A 17 -7.92 -6.31 3.40
C LYS A 17 -8.28 -4.88 3.01
N VAL A 18 -8.98 -4.74 1.89
CA VAL A 18 -9.51 -3.46 1.45
C VAL A 18 -10.91 -3.32 2.02
N LEU A 19 -11.16 -2.20 2.69
CA LEU A 19 -12.43 -1.92 3.36
C LEU A 19 -13.09 -0.69 2.73
N ARG A 20 -14.40 -0.75 2.60
CA ARG A 20 -15.20 0.31 2.02
C ARG A 20 -16.09 0.94 3.08
N LYS A 21 -16.14 2.28 3.14
CA LYS A 21 -17.01 3.08 4.02
C LYS A 21 -16.70 2.98 5.51
N ARG A 22 -16.37 1.79 6.03
CA ARG A 22 -16.13 1.58 7.46
C ARG A 22 -14.91 0.71 7.69
N MET A 23 -14.36 0.79 8.87
CA MET A 23 -13.11 0.11 9.25
C MET A 23 -13.30 -1.35 9.64
N GLU A 24 -14.53 -1.85 9.69
CA GLU A 24 -14.81 -3.20 10.15
C GLU A 24 -14.62 -4.21 9.01
N GLU A 25 -14.11 -5.38 9.34
CA GLU A 25 -13.82 -6.43 8.36
C GLU A 25 -15.03 -6.84 7.51
N ARG A 26 -16.22 -6.78 8.07
CA ARG A 26 -17.45 -7.09 7.34
C ARG A 26 -17.72 -6.14 6.17
N PHE A 27 -17.01 -5.01 6.12
CA PHE A 27 -17.09 -4.07 5.01
C PHE A 27 -15.98 -4.26 3.98
N GLN A 28 -15.28 -5.39 4.02
CA GLN A 28 -14.33 -5.73 2.99
C GLN A 28 -15.03 -5.73 1.63
N SER A 29 -14.47 -4.98 0.68
CA SER A 29 -15.06 -4.84 -0.65
C SER A 29 -13.99 -4.47 -1.66
N TYR A 30 -14.19 -4.94 -2.87
CA TYR A 30 -13.41 -4.53 -4.03
C TYR A 30 -14.23 -3.71 -5.02
N ASP A 31 -15.50 -3.44 -4.69
CA ASP A 31 -16.41 -2.61 -5.48
C ASP A 31 -16.68 -1.31 -4.72
N PHE A 32 -16.32 -0.22 -5.34
CA PHE A 32 -16.47 1.12 -4.77
C PHE A 32 -17.33 1.99 -5.67
N LYS A 33 -17.96 2.98 -5.08
CA LYS A 33 -18.63 4.05 -5.82
C LYS A 33 -17.75 5.29 -5.81
N HIS A 34 -17.88 6.10 -6.85
CA HIS A 34 -17.16 7.37 -6.94
C HIS A 34 -17.34 8.19 -5.66
N GLY A 35 -16.24 8.57 -5.07
CA GLY A 35 -16.20 9.33 -3.83
C GLY A 35 -16.17 8.51 -2.55
N ASP A 36 -16.26 7.20 -2.63
CA ASP A 36 -16.16 6.34 -1.45
C ASP A 36 -14.76 6.41 -0.84
N GLN A 37 -14.71 6.51 0.47
CA GLN A 37 -13.46 6.51 1.20
C GLN A 37 -12.86 5.11 1.26
N LEU A 38 -11.54 5.05 1.08
CA LEU A 38 -10.74 3.83 1.15
C LEU A 38 -10.22 3.62 2.56
N TYR A 39 -10.39 2.43 3.07
CA TYR A 39 -9.71 1.95 4.28
C TYR A 39 -9.01 0.65 3.98
N MET A 40 -7.99 0.34 4.77
CA MET A 40 -7.33 -0.97 4.69
C MET A 40 -7.01 -1.46 6.09
N SER A 41 -7.11 -2.76 6.29
CA SER A 41 -6.55 -3.42 7.46
C SER A 41 -5.29 -4.17 7.04
N PHE A 42 -4.30 -4.20 7.94
CA PHE A 42 -3.03 -4.86 7.68
C PHE A 42 -2.51 -5.52 8.95
N ARG A 43 -1.99 -6.74 8.81
CA ARG A 43 -1.31 -7.47 9.87
C ARG A 43 -0.21 -8.34 9.28
N SER A 44 0.94 -8.35 9.94
CA SER A 44 2.08 -9.18 9.55
C SER A 44 2.55 -10.04 10.70
N PRO A 45 2.98 -11.28 10.44
CA PRO A 45 3.56 -12.14 11.48
C PRO A 45 4.98 -11.73 11.87
N VAL A 46 5.61 -10.79 11.15
CA VAL A 46 6.97 -10.31 11.44
C VAL A 46 7.00 -8.79 11.44
N ASN A 47 7.99 -8.23 12.13
CA ASN A 47 8.27 -6.79 12.06
C ASN A 47 8.74 -6.42 10.66
N GLY A 48 8.44 -5.22 10.22
CA GLY A 48 8.93 -4.75 8.93
C GLY A 48 8.40 -3.38 8.54
N TYR A 49 8.31 -3.17 7.23
CA TYR A 49 7.95 -1.89 6.64
C TYR A 49 6.92 -2.10 5.52
N LEU A 50 5.95 -1.21 5.45
CA LEU A 50 4.83 -1.32 4.54
C LEU A 50 4.79 -0.10 3.61
N ALA A 51 4.52 -0.35 2.34
CA ALA A 51 4.18 0.69 1.38
C ALA A 51 2.92 0.27 0.61
N VAL A 52 2.10 1.26 0.28
CA VAL A 52 0.88 1.04 -0.51
C VAL A 52 0.86 2.04 -1.65
N TYR A 53 0.67 1.54 -2.85
CA TYR A 53 0.58 2.34 -4.07
C TYR A 53 -0.70 1.99 -4.81
N LEU A 54 -1.29 3.00 -5.43
CA LEU A 54 -2.48 2.82 -6.26
C LEU A 54 -2.14 3.15 -7.71
N TYR A 55 -2.36 2.19 -8.59
CA TYR A 55 -2.24 2.38 -10.04
C TYR A 55 -3.63 2.65 -10.61
N ASP A 56 -3.77 3.76 -11.33
CA ASP A 56 -5.06 4.18 -11.87
C ASP A 56 -5.54 3.39 -13.09
N GLY A 57 -4.73 2.43 -13.53
CA GLY A 57 -5.06 1.59 -14.69
C GLY A 57 -4.77 2.23 -16.03
N GLN A 58 -4.25 3.45 -16.05
CA GLN A 58 -3.88 4.16 -17.29
C GLN A 58 -2.39 4.41 -17.37
N GLU A 59 -1.88 5.35 -16.60
CA GLU A 59 -0.47 5.70 -16.65
C GLU A 59 0.15 6.00 -15.30
N MET A 60 -0.65 6.40 -14.31
CA MET A 60 -0.14 6.99 -13.09
C MET A 60 -0.26 6.08 -11.89
N VAL A 61 0.74 6.13 -11.05
CA VAL A 61 0.78 5.45 -9.76
C VAL A 61 0.90 6.49 -8.66
N TYR A 62 0.11 6.33 -7.61
CA TYR A 62 0.09 7.24 -6.47
C TYR A 62 0.57 6.51 -5.22
N CYS A 63 1.43 7.16 -4.46
CA CYS A 63 1.91 6.63 -3.18
C CYS A 63 0.91 6.99 -2.08
N LEU A 64 0.21 5.99 -1.54
CA LEU A 64 -0.76 6.18 -0.48
C LEU A 64 -0.13 6.01 0.91
N LEU A 65 0.84 5.14 1.03
CA LEU A 65 1.58 4.88 2.27
C LEU A 65 3.05 4.66 1.91
N PRO A 66 4.02 5.23 2.61
CA PRO A 66 3.91 6.02 3.83
C PRO A 66 3.10 7.31 3.63
N TYR A 67 2.55 7.83 4.73
CA TYR A 67 1.81 9.08 4.68
C TYR A 67 2.73 10.25 4.30
N ILE A 68 2.14 11.31 3.75
CA ILE A 68 2.89 12.45 3.22
C ILE A 68 3.85 13.03 4.25
N ARG A 69 3.41 13.12 5.51
CA ARG A 69 4.18 13.75 6.58
C ARG A 69 5.11 12.80 7.33
N GLN A 70 5.28 11.57 6.86
CA GLN A 70 6.24 10.65 7.49
C GLN A 70 7.65 11.00 7.05
N GLU A 71 8.42 11.54 7.98
CA GLU A 71 9.73 12.15 7.70
C GLU A 71 10.76 11.17 7.14
N ASP A 72 10.78 9.94 7.65
CA ASP A 72 11.73 8.93 7.21
C ASP A 72 11.30 8.20 5.93
N GLY A 73 10.10 8.49 5.43
CA GLY A 73 9.58 7.86 4.25
C GLY A 73 9.25 6.38 4.41
N CYS A 74 9.09 5.91 5.64
CA CYS A 74 8.78 4.53 5.94
C CYS A 74 7.57 4.42 6.86
N PHE A 75 6.81 3.36 6.70
CA PHE A 75 5.73 3.02 7.64
C PHE A 75 6.12 1.72 8.34
N SER A 76 6.44 1.81 9.63
CA SER A 76 6.90 0.68 10.42
C SER A 76 5.74 -0.18 10.88
N ILE A 77 5.91 -1.48 10.79
CA ILE A 77 4.95 -2.50 11.20
C ILE A 77 5.55 -3.35 12.31
N LYS A 78 4.81 -3.50 13.40
CA LYS A 78 5.16 -4.44 14.46
C LYS A 78 4.40 -5.74 14.24
N ARG A 79 5.07 -6.86 14.49
CA ARG A 79 4.48 -8.17 14.29
C ARG A 79 3.20 -8.35 15.11
N ASN A 80 2.22 -8.98 14.50
CA ASN A 80 0.95 -9.35 15.10
C ASN A 80 0.08 -8.19 15.57
N GLU A 81 0.46 -6.94 15.25
CA GLU A 81 -0.42 -5.79 15.46
C GLU A 81 -1.33 -5.60 14.26
N GLU A 82 -2.58 -5.27 14.53
CA GLU A 82 -3.52 -4.89 13.48
C GLU A 82 -3.42 -3.39 13.24
N TYR A 83 -3.29 -3.02 11.97
CA TYR A 83 -3.25 -1.62 11.56
C TYR A 83 -4.48 -1.32 10.71
N ILE A 84 -5.15 -0.22 11.04
CA ILE A 84 -6.21 0.33 10.19
C ILE A 84 -5.63 1.57 9.52
N LEU A 85 -5.53 1.51 8.21
CA LEU A 85 -4.86 2.52 7.40
C LEU A 85 -5.88 3.48 6.79
N PHE A 86 -5.44 4.71 6.58
CA PHE A 86 -6.19 5.77 5.89
C PHE A 86 -7.41 6.28 6.69
N SER A 87 -7.41 6.05 7.99
CA SER A 87 -8.45 6.54 8.88
C SER A 87 -7.85 7.15 10.13
N PRO A 88 -8.17 8.41 10.44
CA PRO A 88 -7.70 9.04 11.68
C PRO A 88 -8.28 8.35 12.92
N ASP A 89 -9.48 7.75 12.80
CA ASP A 89 -10.13 7.07 13.92
C ASP A 89 -9.46 5.73 14.25
N GLY A 90 -8.77 5.13 13.29
CA GLY A 90 -8.05 3.87 13.46
C GLY A 90 -6.62 4.03 13.90
N SER A 91 -6.15 5.25 14.12
CA SER A 91 -4.76 5.55 14.44
C SER A 91 -4.67 6.51 15.63
N SER A 92 -3.62 6.35 16.44
CA SER A 92 -3.28 7.30 17.50
C SER A 92 -2.42 8.46 16.95
N SER A 93 -2.09 8.46 15.68
CA SER A 93 -1.24 9.45 15.03
C SER A 93 -2.08 10.54 14.36
N ASP A 94 -1.61 11.78 14.44
CA ASP A 94 -2.19 12.90 13.71
C ASP A 94 -1.73 12.97 12.24
N ILE A 95 -0.91 12.02 11.80
CA ILE A 95 -0.26 12.03 10.48
C ILE A 95 -0.97 11.07 9.52
N VAL A 96 -2.27 11.06 9.49
CA VAL A 96 -3.02 10.14 8.65
C VAL A 96 -3.56 10.86 7.42
N ASP A 97 -3.28 10.34 6.25
CA ASP A 97 -3.88 10.79 4.99
C ASP A 97 -5.12 9.94 4.70
N GLU A 98 -6.16 10.60 4.24
CA GLU A 98 -7.41 9.96 3.84
C GLU A 98 -7.54 10.04 2.32
N TYR A 99 -8.10 8.98 1.73
CA TYR A 99 -8.24 8.91 0.28
C TYR A 99 -9.66 8.51 -0.11
N ASN A 100 -10.22 9.22 -1.07
CA ASN A 100 -11.48 8.86 -1.70
C ASN A 100 -11.19 8.33 -3.09
N LEU A 101 -11.77 7.19 -3.43
CA LEU A 101 -11.61 6.60 -4.74
C LEU A 101 -12.56 7.28 -5.71
N THR A 102 -12.04 7.69 -6.85
CA THR A 102 -12.82 8.43 -7.83
C THR A 102 -12.74 7.78 -9.21
N ALA A 103 -13.77 7.95 -10.00
CA ALA A 103 -13.82 7.51 -11.39
C ALA A 103 -14.18 8.69 -12.28
N SER A 104 -13.40 8.90 -13.34
CA SER A 104 -13.69 9.90 -14.37
C SER A 104 -14.62 9.35 -15.45
N ARG A 105 -14.76 8.04 -15.53
CA ARG A 105 -15.66 7.33 -16.45
C ARG A 105 -16.68 6.53 -15.65
N ASP A 106 -17.65 5.93 -16.36
CA ASP A 106 -18.70 5.14 -15.71
C ASP A 106 -18.13 4.01 -14.85
N LYS A 107 -17.06 3.40 -15.31
CA LYS A 107 -16.34 2.36 -14.58
C LYS A 107 -14.85 2.53 -14.77
N GLU A 108 -14.11 2.40 -13.68
CA GLU A 108 -12.66 2.36 -13.71
C GLU A 108 -12.15 1.22 -12.84
N VAL A 109 -11.04 0.64 -13.24
CA VAL A 109 -10.37 -0.42 -12.49
C VAL A 109 -9.03 0.11 -12.03
N ASN A 110 -8.80 0.06 -10.73
CA ASN A 110 -7.53 0.45 -10.13
C ASN A 110 -6.87 -0.77 -9.48
N LEU A 111 -5.55 -0.75 -9.41
CA LEU A 111 -4.78 -1.79 -8.72
C LEU A 111 -4.14 -1.18 -7.48
N ILE A 112 -4.36 -1.82 -6.35
CA ILE A 112 -3.67 -1.46 -5.11
C ILE A 112 -2.51 -2.43 -4.92
N TYR A 113 -1.29 -1.88 -4.88
CA TYR A 113 -0.07 -2.62 -4.60
C TYR A 113 0.24 -2.50 -3.11
N ILE A 114 0.36 -3.63 -2.44
CA ILE A 114 0.69 -3.70 -1.02
C ILE A 114 2.05 -4.36 -0.93
N ILE A 115 3.05 -3.59 -0.50
CA ILE A 115 4.46 -4.00 -0.52
C ILE A 115 4.97 -4.02 0.91
N PHE A 116 5.41 -5.19 1.34
CA PHE A 116 5.92 -5.38 2.70
C PHE A 116 7.27 -6.09 2.67
N SER A 117 8.17 -5.66 3.53
CA SER A 117 9.44 -6.35 3.74
C SER A 117 9.86 -6.22 5.21
N PRO A 118 10.50 -7.26 5.79
CA PRO A 118 11.15 -7.10 7.09
C PRO A 118 12.35 -6.16 7.01
N ASN A 119 12.83 -5.84 5.81
CA ASN A 119 13.96 -4.97 5.57
C ASN A 119 13.50 -3.61 5.08
N LYS A 120 14.17 -2.56 5.56
CA LYS A 120 13.85 -1.20 5.14
C LYS A 120 14.14 -1.00 3.66
N PHE A 121 13.27 -0.28 2.98
CA PHE A 121 13.43 0.03 1.56
C PHE A 121 13.02 1.47 1.26
N THR A 122 13.55 2.02 0.17
CA THR A 122 13.24 3.38 -0.25
C THR A 122 11.90 3.42 -0.95
N LYS A 123 11.19 4.54 -0.82
CA LYS A 123 9.94 4.74 -1.57
C LYS A 123 10.25 5.04 -3.05
N ALA A 124 9.26 4.80 -3.91
CA ALA A 124 9.43 4.96 -5.36
C ALA A 124 9.72 6.41 -5.78
N LEU A 125 9.32 7.37 -4.97
CA LEU A 125 9.55 8.80 -5.21
C LEU A 125 10.70 9.36 -4.36
N ASP A 126 11.61 8.51 -4.00
CA ASP A 126 12.74 8.92 -3.19
C ASP A 126 13.80 9.59 -4.08
N ASP A 127 13.48 10.78 -4.53
CA ASP A 127 14.43 11.64 -5.19
C ASP A 127 14.76 12.81 -4.25
N SER A 128 15.79 13.52 -4.56
CA SER A 128 16.30 14.60 -3.73
C SER A 128 15.49 15.90 -3.90
N SER A 129 14.40 15.89 -4.62
CA SER A 129 13.65 17.11 -4.90
C SER A 129 12.98 17.70 -3.66
N GLY A 130 12.69 16.87 -2.66
CA GLY A 130 12.01 17.33 -1.45
C GLY A 130 10.54 17.68 -1.66
N GLU A 131 10.00 17.40 -2.83
CA GLU A 131 8.60 17.68 -3.12
C GLU A 131 7.69 16.68 -2.40
N GLU A 132 6.71 17.21 -1.69
CA GLU A 132 5.74 16.37 -0.98
C GLU A 132 4.65 15.87 -1.91
N LEU A 133 4.21 16.72 -2.84
CA LEU A 133 3.07 16.45 -3.72
C LEU A 133 3.29 17.05 -5.10
N PRO A 134 2.69 16.43 -6.12
CA PRO A 134 1.95 15.17 -6.07
C PRO A 134 2.89 13.99 -5.89
N ARG A 135 2.51 13.05 -5.05
CA ARG A 135 3.28 11.83 -4.80
C ARG A 135 2.90 10.79 -5.85
N SER A 136 3.16 11.12 -7.09
CA SER A 136 2.79 10.28 -8.22
C SER A 136 3.98 10.10 -9.15
N LEU A 137 3.96 8.99 -9.86
CA LEU A 137 4.95 8.70 -10.89
C LEU A 137 4.28 7.84 -11.98
N ASP A 138 4.93 7.78 -13.14
CA ASP A 138 4.41 6.95 -14.22
C ASP A 138 4.57 5.46 -13.89
N TYR A 139 3.73 4.65 -14.49
CA TYR A 139 3.69 3.22 -14.22
C TYR A 139 5.00 2.50 -14.55
N LYS A 140 5.65 2.90 -15.64
CA LYS A 140 6.94 2.30 -16.03
C LYS A 140 8.02 2.55 -14.99
N SER A 141 8.10 3.77 -14.46
CA SER A 141 9.05 4.12 -13.42
C SER A 141 8.78 3.34 -12.13
N PHE A 142 7.51 3.21 -11.78
CA PHE A 142 7.10 2.40 -10.63
C PHE A 142 7.51 0.94 -10.80
N GLN A 143 7.27 0.36 -11.95
CA GLN A 143 7.65 -1.03 -12.23
C GLN A 143 9.16 -1.25 -12.14
N LYS A 144 9.94 -0.33 -12.68
CA LYS A 144 11.41 -0.40 -12.59
C LYS A 144 11.88 -0.36 -11.15
N TRP A 145 11.31 0.55 -10.36
CA TRP A 145 11.63 0.66 -8.94
C TRP A 145 11.29 -0.64 -8.20
N LEU A 146 10.11 -1.20 -8.45
CA LEU A 146 9.66 -2.41 -7.76
C LEU A 146 10.55 -3.61 -8.09
N VAL A 147 10.88 -3.79 -9.37
CA VAL A 147 11.79 -4.86 -9.81
C VAL A 147 13.15 -4.71 -9.13
N LYS A 148 13.67 -3.49 -9.08
CA LYS A 148 14.96 -3.21 -8.44
C LYS A 148 14.94 -3.55 -6.94
N CYS A 149 13.87 -3.17 -6.26
CA CYS A 149 13.71 -3.49 -4.83
C CYS A 149 13.65 -5.01 -4.61
N ARG A 150 12.87 -5.72 -5.41
CA ARG A 150 12.72 -7.17 -5.27
C ARG A 150 13.98 -7.94 -5.61
N ASN A 151 14.80 -7.43 -6.52
CA ASN A 151 16.08 -8.04 -6.85
C ASN A 151 17.09 -7.91 -5.71
N LYS A 152 17.01 -6.82 -4.94
CA LYS A 152 17.88 -6.61 -3.78
C LYS A 152 17.38 -7.30 -2.53
N ASP A 153 16.09 -7.51 -2.42
CA ASP A 153 15.43 -7.99 -1.21
C ASP A 153 14.51 -9.16 -1.52
N VAL A 154 15.02 -10.35 -1.32
CA VAL A 154 14.28 -11.60 -1.59
C VAL A 154 13.15 -11.83 -0.59
N GLU A 155 13.16 -11.11 0.52
CA GLU A 155 12.12 -11.22 1.54
C GLU A 155 10.94 -10.29 1.29
N MET A 156 11.06 -9.39 0.32
CA MET A 156 9.96 -8.49 -0.03
C MET A 156 8.78 -9.25 -0.60
N ARG A 157 7.58 -8.92 -0.14
CA ARG A 157 6.32 -9.52 -0.58
C ARG A 157 5.42 -8.44 -1.15
N VAL A 158 4.76 -8.78 -2.23
CA VAL A 158 3.85 -7.88 -2.94
C VAL A 158 2.52 -8.58 -3.14
N GLN A 159 1.45 -7.94 -2.69
CA GLN A 159 0.09 -8.35 -3.04
C GLN A 159 -0.54 -7.25 -3.88
N ARG A 160 -1.37 -7.65 -4.83
CA ARG A 160 -2.13 -6.73 -5.67
C ARG A 160 -3.61 -6.97 -5.47
N LYS A 161 -4.35 -5.91 -5.23
CA LYS A 161 -5.81 -5.97 -5.09
C LYS A 161 -6.43 -5.14 -6.19
N THR A 162 -7.32 -5.73 -6.95
CA THR A 162 -8.06 -5.02 -8.00
C THR A 162 -9.33 -4.42 -7.39
N VAL A 163 -9.52 -3.13 -7.57
CA VAL A 163 -10.75 -2.45 -7.13
C VAL A 163 -11.45 -1.84 -8.31
N LYS A 164 -12.78 -1.96 -8.32
CA LYS A 164 -13.64 -1.37 -9.34
C LYS A 164 -14.33 -0.15 -8.76
N ILE A 165 -14.31 0.94 -9.50
CA ILE A 165 -14.95 2.18 -9.09
C ILE A 165 -16.01 2.52 -10.11
N THR A 166 -17.26 2.59 -9.66
CA THR A 166 -18.42 2.90 -10.49
C THR A 166 -18.91 4.30 -10.19
N ARG A 167 -19.20 5.04 -11.24
CA ARG A 167 -19.71 6.40 -11.10
C ARG A 167 -21.21 6.47 -10.89
#